data_8c326419a5118b11827e639ec7b405fe
#
_entry.id   8c326419a5118b11827e639ec7b405fe
#
_cell.length_a   1.000
_cell.length_b   1.000
_cell.length_c   1.000
_cell.angle_alpha   90.00
_cell.angle_beta   90.00
_cell.angle_gamma   90.00
#
_symmetry.space_group_name_H-M   'P 1'
#
loop_
_entity.id
_entity.type
_entity.pdbx_description
1 polymer ?
#
loop_
_entity_poly.entity_id
_entity_poly.type
_entity_poly.pdbx_seq_one_letter_code
_entity_poly.pdbx_strand_id
1 'polypeptide(L)'
;MRDYKEEFEKRVAFIKSVLQKSGAKGIVFGNSGGKDCALVGILCKAACENTVGVQMPCSTKRNYDVDAKDGREVADKFGIETRVVDLTPVKEAALKALEAATETTPAAVANIAPRLRMTTLYAIAGAEGRRVAGTGNASEIYVGYFTKWGDGACDFNPISDLTVTEVYEFLRYLDAPKCVIEKAPSAALFEGQTDENEMGVTYAELDSYIAGGEISPDKKEKIDRLHRISEHKRVPIARYAE
;
A
#
# COMPACT_ATOMS: atom_id res chain seq x y z
N MET A 1 1.76 23.67 3.70
CA MET A 1 0.95 22.73 4.53
C MET A 1 -0.39 22.56 3.82
N ARG A 2 -0.86 21.31 3.61
CA ARG A 2 -2.15 21.06 2.94
C ARG A 2 -3.32 21.42 3.86
N ASP A 3 -4.43 21.86 3.29
CA ASP A 3 -5.70 21.94 4.01
C ASP A 3 -6.37 20.56 3.98
N TYR A 4 -6.24 19.81 5.08
CA TYR A 4 -6.73 18.42 5.15
C TYR A 4 -8.25 18.29 5.11
N LYS A 5 -9.00 19.35 5.40
CA LYS A 5 -10.45 19.38 5.18
C LYS A 5 -10.74 19.37 3.67
N GLU A 6 -10.13 20.28 2.95
CA GLU A 6 -10.28 20.38 1.50
C GLU A 6 -9.76 19.11 0.79
N GLU A 7 -8.61 18.58 1.25
CA GLU A 7 -8.05 17.33 0.73
C GLU A 7 -9.00 16.13 0.94
N PHE A 8 -9.65 16.03 2.10
CA PHE A 8 -10.64 15.01 2.37
C PHE A 8 -11.81 15.09 1.38
N GLU A 9 -12.40 16.25 1.23
CA GLU A 9 -13.54 16.49 0.33
C GLU A 9 -13.18 16.15 -1.13
N LYS A 10 -12.02 16.61 -1.61
CA LYS A 10 -11.52 16.34 -2.97
C LYS A 10 -11.29 14.84 -3.22
N ARG A 11 -10.65 14.12 -2.28
CA ARG A 11 -10.36 12.69 -2.44
C ARG A 11 -11.62 11.86 -2.37
N VAL A 12 -12.55 12.19 -1.49
CA VAL A 12 -13.87 11.55 -1.44
C VAL A 12 -14.62 11.78 -2.76
N ALA A 13 -14.61 12.99 -3.31
CA ALA A 13 -15.23 13.28 -4.61
C ALA A 13 -14.54 12.52 -5.77
N PHE A 14 -13.21 12.43 -5.76
CA PHE A 14 -12.44 11.62 -6.71
C PHE A 14 -12.87 10.15 -6.68
N ILE A 15 -12.93 9.54 -5.49
CA ILE A 15 -13.32 8.13 -5.32
C ILE A 15 -14.75 7.90 -5.83
N LYS A 16 -15.69 8.78 -5.48
CA LYS A 16 -17.08 8.73 -5.98
C LYS A 16 -17.13 8.79 -7.51
N SER A 17 -16.32 9.65 -8.13
CA SER A 17 -16.22 9.76 -9.60
C SER A 17 -15.71 8.47 -10.24
N VAL A 18 -14.71 7.81 -9.63
CA VAL A 18 -14.19 6.51 -10.10
C VAL A 18 -15.29 5.44 -10.08
N LEU A 19 -16.04 5.34 -8.98
CA LEU A 19 -17.14 4.39 -8.86
C LEU A 19 -18.25 4.66 -9.88
N GLN A 20 -18.66 5.91 -10.03
CA GLN A 20 -19.68 6.30 -10.98
C GLN A 20 -19.29 5.95 -12.43
N LYS A 21 -18.05 6.29 -12.84
CA LYS A 21 -17.54 6.01 -14.19
C LYS A 21 -17.42 4.52 -14.49
N SER A 22 -17.08 3.73 -13.48
CA SER A 22 -16.87 2.28 -13.63
C SER A 22 -18.14 1.44 -13.43
N GLY A 23 -19.21 2.01 -12.90
CA GLY A 23 -20.41 1.27 -12.50
C GLY A 23 -20.17 0.27 -11.36
N ALA A 24 -19.08 0.41 -10.61
CA ALA A 24 -18.74 -0.51 -9.52
C ALA A 24 -19.69 -0.38 -8.33
N LYS A 25 -19.98 -1.52 -7.69
CA LYS A 25 -20.92 -1.61 -6.55
C LYS A 25 -20.28 -1.33 -5.21
N GLY A 26 -18.95 -1.23 -5.13
CA GLY A 26 -18.20 -1.03 -3.91
C GLY A 26 -16.70 -0.98 -4.13
N ILE A 27 -15.97 -0.95 -3.01
CA ILE A 27 -14.52 -0.88 -2.98
C ILE A 27 -13.96 -2.05 -2.16
N VAL A 28 -12.80 -2.56 -2.55
CA VAL A 28 -12.00 -3.48 -1.76
C VAL A 28 -10.56 -2.96 -1.68
N PHE A 29 -9.92 -3.08 -0.52
CA PHE A 29 -8.52 -2.72 -0.32
C PHE A 29 -7.82 -3.69 0.63
N GLY A 30 -6.50 -3.77 0.54
CA GLY A 30 -5.68 -4.53 1.48
C GLY A 30 -5.54 -3.79 2.80
N ASN A 31 -6.02 -4.36 3.90
CA ASN A 31 -5.90 -3.79 5.25
C ASN A 31 -4.73 -4.44 5.99
N SER A 32 -3.54 -3.88 5.84
CA SER A 32 -2.31 -4.36 6.50
C SER A 32 -2.15 -3.89 7.94
N GLY A 33 -3.04 -3.02 8.45
CA GLY A 33 -2.84 -2.34 9.73
C GLY A 33 -1.75 -1.26 9.71
N GLY A 34 -1.30 -0.84 8.54
CA GLY A 34 -0.38 0.27 8.34
C GLY A 34 -1.09 1.60 8.09
N LYS A 35 -0.35 2.71 8.19
CA LYS A 35 -0.82 4.08 8.02
C LYS A 35 -1.54 4.33 6.68
N ASP A 36 -0.97 3.81 5.58
CA ASP A 36 -1.50 4.04 4.23
C ASP A 36 -2.83 3.32 4.03
N CYS A 37 -2.91 2.05 4.44
CA CYS A 37 -4.14 1.29 4.41
C CYS A 37 -5.23 1.90 5.29
N ALA A 38 -4.87 2.45 6.46
CA ALA A 38 -5.79 3.16 7.34
C ALA A 38 -6.38 4.39 6.64
N LEU A 39 -5.53 5.26 6.07
CA LEU A 39 -5.98 6.46 5.37
C LEU A 39 -6.87 6.11 4.17
N VAL A 40 -6.45 5.16 3.34
CA VAL A 40 -7.24 4.70 2.17
C VAL A 40 -8.58 4.12 2.61
N GLY A 41 -8.61 3.29 3.65
CA GLY A 41 -9.85 2.71 4.18
C GLY A 41 -10.83 3.78 4.65
N ILE A 42 -10.36 4.78 5.39
CA ILE A 42 -11.19 5.91 5.88
C ILE A 42 -11.75 6.72 4.70
N LEU A 43 -10.92 7.09 3.72
CA LEU A 43 -11.35 7.84 2.54
C LEU A 43 -12.35 7.04 1.68
N CYS A 44 -12.09 5.75 1.47
CA CYS A 44 -12.96 4.87 0.70
C CYS A 44 -14.31 4.67 1.40
N LYS A 45 -14.32 4.47 2.73
CA LYS A 45 -15.57 4.34 3.51
C LYS A 45 -16.39 5.62 3.48
N ALA A 46 -15.77 6.78 3.58
CA ALA A 46 -16.45 8.07 3.45
C ALA A 46 -17.04 8.30 2.04
N ALA A 47 -16.43 7.73 1.02
CA ALA A 47 -16.93 7.82 -0.36
C ALA A 47 -18.00 6.77 -0.69
N CYS A 48 -17.92 5.58 -0.10
CA CYS A 48 -18.75 4.43 -0.42
C CYS A 48 -18.99 3.56 0.83
N GLU A 49 -20.24 3.45 1.25
CA GLU A 49 -20.62 2.59 2.39
C GLU A 49 -20.19 1.12 2.17
N ASN A 50 -20.28 0.63 0.94
CA ASN A 50 -19.90 -0.72 0.55
C ASN A 50 -18.37 -0.83 0.34
N THR A 51 -17.59 -0.53 1.40
CA THR A 51 -16.13 -0.64 1.42
C THR A 51 -15.69 -1.79 2.32
N VAL A 52 -14.81 -2.64 1.81
CA VAL A 52 -14.28 -3.83 2.50
C VAL A 52 -12.75 -3.76 2.59
N GLY A 53 -12.22 -3.89 3.80
CA GLY A 53 -10.81 -4.11 4.07
C GLY A 53 -10.50 -5.61 4.18
N VAL A 54 -9.49 -6.09 3.49
CA VAL A 54 -9.08 -7.50 3.55
C VAL A 54 -7.72 -7.63 4.23
N GLN A 55 -7.70 -8.29 5.37
CA GLN A 55 -6.48 -8.70 6.05
C GLN A 55 -5.99 -10.01 5.42
N MET A 56 -4.75 -10.02 4.97
CA MET A 56 -4.17 -11.15 4.24
C MET A 56 -2.82 -11.54 4.86
N PRO A 57 -2.84 -12.18 6.05
CA PRO A 57 -1.61 -12.68 6.67
C PRO A 57 -0.92 -13.68 5.75
N CYS A 58 0.42 -13.66 5.77
CA CYS A 58 1.22 -14.48 4.87
C CYS A 58 2.59 -14.79 5.51
N SER A 59 2.65 -15.81 6.33
CA SER A 59 3.86 -16.44 6.90
C SER A 59 4.63 -15.65 7.97
N THR A 60 4.23 -14.46 8.39
CA THR A 60 4.90 -13.72 9.48
C THR A 60 4.00 -13.63 10.72
N LYS A 61 4.53 -13.88 11.93
CA LYS A 61 3.78 -13.74 13.20
C LYS A 61 3.19 -12.33 13.36
N ARG A 62 3.95 -11.30 13.00
CA ARG A 62 3.52 -9.91 13.07
C ARG A 62 2.22 -9.66 12.32
N ASN A 63 2.04 -10.25 11.13
CA ASN A 63 0.81 -10.11 10.34
C ASN A 63 -0.43 -10.68 11.04
N TYR A 64 -0.28 -11.75 11.82
CA TYR A 64 -1.39 -12.36 12.55
C TYR A 64 -1.76 -11.61 13.84
N ASP A 65 -0.76 -11.07 14.54
CA ASP A 65 -0.95 -10.52 15.89
C ASP A 65 -1.15 -8.98 15.84
N VAL A 66 -0.06 -8.25 15.66
CA VAL A 66 -0.05 -6.78 15.80
C VAL A 66 -0.76 -6.10 14.64
N ASP A 67 -0.37 -6.43 13.41
CA ASP A 67 -0.90 -5.78 12.21
C ASP A 67 -2.40 -6.03 12.03
N ALA A 68 -2.85 -7.26 12.31
CA ALA A 68 -4.26 -7.61 12.24
C ALA A 68 -5.11 -6.88 13.30
N LYS A 69 -4.56 -6.66 14.51
CA LYS A 69 -5.21 -5.92 15.57
C LYS A 69 -5.34 -4.43 15.21
N ASP A 70 -4.24 -3.82 14.76
CA ASP A 70 -4.23 -2.40 14.38
C ASP A 70 -5.21 -2.12 13.24
N GLY A 71 -5.24 -2.99 12.22
CA GLY A 71 -6.18 -2.86 11.12
C GLY A 71 -7.64 -3.02 11.54
N ARG A 72 -7.94 -3.86 12.54
CA ARG A 72 -9.29 -3.97 13.12
C ARG A 72 -9.66 -2.74 13.91
N GLU A 73 -8.77 -2.19 14.73
CA GLU A 73 -9.02 -0.97 15.52
C GLU A 73 -9.45 0.19 14.64
N VAL A 74 -8.77 0.39 13.48
CA VAL A 74 -9.17 1.39 12.49
C VAL A 74 -10.53 1.04 11.88
N ALA A 75 -10.73 -0.22 11.48
CA ALA A 75 -11.97 -0.66 10.85
C ALA A 75 -13.19 -0.48 11.78
N ASP A 76 -13.06 -0.83 13.05
CA ASP A 76 -14.11 -0.68 14.06
C ASP A 76 -14.46 0.80 14.29
N LYS A 77 -13.42 1.66 14.41
CA LYS A 77 -13.63 3.12 14.61
C LYS A 77 -14.39 3.76 13.45
N PHE A 78 -14.10 3.36 12.21
CA PHE A 78 -14.68 3.97 11.02
C PHE A 78 -15.77 3.14 10.33
N GLY A 79 -16.22 2.06 10.94
CA GLY A 79 -17.30 1.21 10.44
C GLY A 79 -16.97 0.48 9.13
N ILE A 80 -15.72 0.06 8.94
CA ILE A 80 -15.23 -0.63 7.73
C ILE A 80 -15.40 -2.13 7.91
N GLU A 81 -16.12 -2.81 7.00
CA GLU A 81 -16.18 -4.28 6.99
C GLU A 81 -14.77 -4.87 6.83
N THR A 82 -14.41 -5.83 7.69
CA THR A 82 -13.12 -6.51 7.64
C THR A 82 -13.29 -7.99 7.35
N ARG A 83 -12.54 -8.49 6.37
CA ARG A 83 -12.42 -9.92 6.03
C ARG A 83 -11.00 -10.40 6.25
N VAL A 84 -10.83 -11.68 6.52
CA VAL A 84 -9.51 -12.31 6.69
C VAL A 84 -9.35 -13.44 5.68
N VAL A 85 -8.23 -13.42 4.95
CA VAL A 85 -7.83 -14.48 4.03
C VAL A 85 -6.39 -14.87 4.32
N ASP A 86 -6.17 -16.03 4.95
CA ASP A 86 -4.81 -16.53 5.20
C ASP A 86 -4.17 -17.05 3.92
N LEU A 87 -3.09 -16.39 3.50
CA LEU A 87 -2.34 -16.72 2.28
C LEU A 87 -1.11 -17.60 2.54
N THR A 88 -0.85 -17.99 3.79
CA THR A 88 0.30 -18.83 4.14
C THR A 88 0.31 -20.15 3.37
N PRO A 89 -0.78 -20.95 3.34
CA PRO A 89 -0.80 -22.21 2.60
C PRO A 89 -0.58 -22.03 1.10
N VAL A 90 -1.11 -20.91 0.55
CA VAL A 90 -0.96 -20.62 -0.89
C VAL A 90 0.48 -20.26 -1.23
N LYS A 91 1.15 -19.45 -0.38
CA LYS A 91 2.57 -19.13 -0.55
C LYS A 91 3.46 -20.36 -0.45
N GLU A 92 3.20 -21.22 0.52
CA GLU A 92 3.96 -22.48 0.69
C GLU A 92 3.81 -23.40 -0.54
N ALA A 93 2.59 -23.56 -1.05
CA ALA A 93 2.33 -24.32 -2.26
C ALA A 93 3.03 -23.74 -3.49
N ALA A 94 3.03 -22.42 -3.63
CA ALA A 94 3.71 -21.72 -4.72
C ALA A 94 5.23 -21.91 -4.65
N LEU A 95 5.84 -21.80 -3.46
CA LEU A 95 7.26 -22.02 -3.26
C LEU A 95 7.65 -23.47 -3.62
N LYS A 96 6.90 -24.45 -3.11
CA LYS A 96 7.12 -25.86 -3.42
C LYS A 96 7.05 -26.15 -4.93
N ALA A 97 6.11 -25.53 -5.62
CA ALA A 97 5.99 -25.67 -7.07
C ALA A 97 7.18 -25.07 -7.84
N LEU A 98 7.78 -23.99 -7.32
CA LEU A 98 8.94 -23.34 -7.93
C LEU A 98 10.25 -24.09 -7.74
N GLU A 99 10.39 -24.91 -6.69
CA GLU A 99 11.61 -25.69 -6.41
C GLU A 99 12.06 -26.57 -7.59
N ALA A 100 11.11 -27.09 -8.37
CA ALA A 100 11.40 -27.89 -9.56
C ALA A 100 11.81 -27.07 -10.78
N ALA A 101 11.60 -25.75 -10.76
CA ALA A 101 11.81 -24.89 -11.93
C ALA A 101 13.03 -23.96 -11.79
N THR A 102 13.36 -23.52 -10.59
CA THR A 102 14.45 -22.58 -10.35
C THR A 102 14.87 -22.51 -8.88
N GLU A 103 16.12 -22.14 -8.64
CA GLU A 103 16.54 -21.65 -7.31
C GLU A 103 15.94 -20.27 -7.07
N THR A 104 15.25 -20.12 -5.93
CA THR A 104 14.63 -18.82 -5.58
C THR A 104 15.59 -17.96 -4.78
N THR A 105 15.61 -16.65 -5.07
CA THR A 105 16.32 -15.68 -4.24
C THR A 105 15.42 -15.14 -3.12
N PRO A 106 15.98 -14.62 -1.99
CA PRO A 106 15.19 -14.00 -0.93
C PRO A 106 14.25 -12.89 -1.45
N ALA A 107 14.71 -12.07 -2.38
CA ALA A 107 13.90 -11.03 -3.00
C ALA A 107 12.74 -11.59 -3.84
N ALA A 108 12.96 -12.68 -4.58
CA ALA A 108 11.91 -13.36 -5.33
C ALA A 108 10.84 -13.93 -4.39
N VAL A 109 11.25 -14.58 -3.32
CA VAL A 109 10.36 -15.15 -2.28
C VAL A 109 9.54 -14.07 -1.58
N ALA A 110 10.16 -12.94 -1.21
CA ALA A 110 9.48 -11.81 -0.58
C ALA A 110 8.38 -11.24 -1.48
N ASN A 111 8.63 -11.15 -2.79
CA ASN A 111 7.67 -10.60 -3.76
C ASN A 111 6.48 -11.54 -4.11
N ILE A 112 6.46 -12.78 -3.62
CA ILE A 112 5.31 -13.67 -3.80
C ILE A 112 4.11 -13.16 -2.99
N ALA A 113 4.30 -12.83 -1.72
CA ALA A 113 3.21 -12.41 -0.84
C ALA A 113 2.43 -11.18 -1.36
N PRO A 114 3.04 -10.06 -1.77
CA PRO A 114 2.31 -8.93 -2.36
C PRO A 114 1.52 -9.31 -3.62
N ARG A 115 2.04 -10.21 -4.46
CA ARG A 115 1.33 -10.68 -5.66
C ARG A 115 0.14 -11.59 -5.34
N LEU A 116 0.24 -12.44 -4.34
CA LEU A 116 -0.89 -13.24 -3.86
C LEU A 116 -1.98 -12.33 -3.26
N ARG A 117 -1.60 -11.30 -2.50
CA ARG A 117 -2.53 -10.30 -1.99
C ARG A 117 -3.26 -9.59 -3.13
N MET A 118 -2.55 -9.13 -4.15
CA MET A 118 -3.15 -8.53 -5.33
C MET A 118 -4.15 -9.48 -6.00
N THR A 119 -3.76 -10.72 -6.27
CA THR A 119 -4.64 -11.73 -6.87
C THR A 119 -5.91 -11.93 -6.06
N THR A 120 -5.81 -11.99 -4.73
CA THR A 120 -6.95 -12.15 -3.82
C THR A 120 -7.89 -10.94 -3.88
N LEU A 121 -7.34 -9.71 -3.86
CA LEU A 121 -8.16 -8.49 -3.96
C LEU A 121 -8.92 -8.43 -5.28
N TYR A 122 -8.26 -8.73 -6.40
CA TYR A 122 -8.90 -8.74 -7.71
C TYR A 122 -9.92 -9.89 -7.89
N ALA A 123 -9.70 -11.04 -7.25
CA ALA A 123 -10.69 -12.12 -7.23
C ALA A 123 -11.97 -11.69 -6.49
N ILE A 124 -11.84 -11.05 -5.33
CA ILE A 124 -12.97 -10.49 -4.58
C ILE A 124 -13.64 -9.37 -5.39
N ALA A 125 -12.84 -8.47 -5.97
CA ALA A 125 -13.35 -7.36 -6.77
C ALA A 125 -14.17 -7.85 -7.97
N GLY A 126 -13.67 -8.84 -8.69
CA GLY A 126 -14.38 -9.44 -9.84
C GLY A 126 -15.67 -10.15 -9.43
N ALA A 127 -15.63 -10.91 -8.33
CA ALA A 127 -16.81 -11.65 -7.84
C ALA A 127 -17.95 -10.72 -7.37
N GLU A 128 -17.60 -9.57 -6.76
CA GLU A 128 -18.56 -8.69 -6.11
C GLU A 128 -18.82 -7.36 -6.85
N GLY A 129 -18.19 -7.17 -8.02
CA GLY A 129 -18.32 -5.94 -8.80
C GLY A 129 -17.73 -4.72 -8.09
N ARG A 130 -16.58 -4.88 -7.43
CA ARG A 130 -15.85 -3.82 -6.71
C ARG A 130 -14.70 -3.25 -7.53
N ARG A 131 -14.11 -2.14 -7.05
CA ARG A 131 -12.81 -1.63 -7.49
C ARG A 131 -11.76 -1.83 -6.41
N VAL A 132 -10.54 -2.14 -6.83
CA VAL A 132 -9.40 -2.30 -5.93
C VAL A 132 -8.76 -0.92 -5.69
N ALA A 133 -8.75 -0.47 -4.44
CA ALA A 133 -8.05 0.76 -4.05
C ALA A 133 -6.58 0.45 -3.72
N GLY A 134 -5.68 1.25 -4.30
CA GLY A 134 -4.25 1.23 -4.03
C GLY A 134 -3.88 2.02 -2.78
N THR A 135 -2.78 1.64 -2.17
CA THR A 135 -2.31 2.18 -0.89
C THR A 135 -0.88 2.74 -0.95
N GLY A 136 -0.25 2.79 -2.14
CA GLY A 136 1.10 3.34 -2.29
C GLY A 136 1.09 4.87 -2.18
N ASN A 137 1.94 5.43 -1.33
CA ASN A 137 2.12 6.88 -1.17
C ASN A 137 3.20 7.43 -2.13
N ALA A 138 3.31 8.76 -2.22
CA ALA A 138 4.25 9.42 -3.13
C ALA A 138 5.71 9.05 -2.87
N SER A 139 6.10 8.94 -1.60
CA SER A 139 7.48 8.61 -1.20
C SER A 139 7.86 7.20 -1.66
N GLU A 140 7.01 6.22 -1.40
CA GLU A 140 7.20 4.84 -1.86
C GLU A 140 7.22 4.74 -3.39
N ILE A 141 6.29 5.41 -4.06
CA ILE A 141 6.21 5.45 -5.53
C ILE A 141 7.47 6.08 -6.11
N TYR A 142 7.99 7.17 -5.51
CA TYR A 142 9.15 7.88 -6.01
C TYR A 142 10.39 6.98 -6.09
N VAL A 143 10.68 6.22 -5.05
CA VAL A 143 11.84 5.31 -4.98
C VAL A 143 11.52 3.89 -5.49
N GLY A 144 10.26 3.62 -5.87
CA GLY A 144 9.81 2.31 -6.32
C GLY A 144 9.79 1.25 -5.21
N TYR A 145 9.56 1.65 -3.97
CA TYR A 145 9.47 0.76 -2.82
C TYR A 145 8.09 0.08 -2.75
N PHE A 146 7.81 -0.71 -3.77
CA PHE A 146 6.63 -1.55 -3.91
C PHE A 146 6.91 -2.70 -4.89
N THR A 147 6.12 -3.74 -4.84
CA THR A 147 6.20 -4.88 -5.77
C THR A 147 5.37 -4.60 -7.03
N LYS A 148 6.04 -4.51 -8.19
CA LYS A 148 5.37 -4.42 -9.48
C LYS A 148 4.43 -5.61 -9.67
N TRP A 149 3.16 -5.35 -10.01
CA TRP A 149 2.10 -6.35 -10.12
C TRP A 149 1.78 -7.08 -8.80
N GLY A 150 2.13 -6.46 -7.68
CA GLY A 150 1.70 -6.82 -6.34
C GLY A 150 0.93 -5.67 -5.73
N ASP A 151 1.43 -5.08 -4.65
CA ASP A 151 0.88 -3.89 -4.00
C ASP A 151 0.88 -2.63 -4.88
N GLY A 152 1.69 -2.59 -5.94
CA GLY A 152 1.63 -1.54 -6.96
C GLY A 152 0.45 -1.65 -7.94
N ALA A 153 -0.33 -2.73 -7.90
CA ALA A 153 -1.48 -2.92 -8.78
C ALA A 153 -2.79 -2.50 -8.10
N CYS A 154 -3.54 -1.61 -8.74
CA CYS A 154 -4.83 -1.14 -8.27
C CYS A 154 -5.65 -0.56 -9.43
N ASP A 155 -6.96 -0.35 -9.22
CA ASP A 155 -7.84 0.33 -10.17
C ASP A 155 -7.78 1.85 -9.99
N PHE A 156 -7.53 2.32 -8.78
CA PHE A 156 -7.31 3.74 -8.43
C PHE A 156 -6.51 3.84 -7.14
N ASN A 157 -5.83 4.98 -6.96
CA ASN A 157 -5.07 5.24 -5.75
C ASN A 157 -5.36 6.67 -5.25
N PRO A 158 -6.04 6.83 -4.11
CA PRO A 158 -6.44 8.14 -3.61
C PRO A 158 -5.36 8.89 -2.83
N ILE A 159 -4.18 8.28 -2.60
CA ILE A 159 -3.08 8.86 -1.80
C ILE A 159 -1.74 8.89 -2.52
N SER A 160 -1.71 8.62 -3.81
CA SER A 160 -0.47 8.50 -4.61
C SER A 160 0.37 9.78 -4.70
N ASP A 161 -0.20 10.93 -4.35
CA ASP A 161 0.44 12.24 -4.32
C ASP A 161 0.82 12.72 -2.91
N LEU A 162 0.49 11.95 -1.87
CA LEU A 162 0.84 12.27 -0.49
C LEU A 162 2.19 11.63 -0.11
N THR A 163 3.06 12.42 0.49
CA THR A 163 4.27 11.90 1.13
C THR A 163 3.93 11.16 2.43
N VAL A 164 4.88 10.38 2.96
CA VAL A 164 4.69 9.68 4.25
C VAL A 164 4.39 10.68 5.38
N THR A 165 5.06 11.82 5.41
CA THR A 165 4.80 12.90 6.37
C THR A 165 3.35 13.40 6.26
N GLU A 166 2.88 13.67 5.05
CA GLU A 166 1.52 14.12 4.79
C GLU A 166 0.45 13.06 5.12
N VAL A 167 0.74 11.77 4.92
CA VAL A 167 -0.15 10.67 5.34
C VAL A 167 -0.34 10.69 6.86
N TYR A 168 0.73 10.84 7.64
CA TYR A 168 0.62 10.93 9.11
C TYR A 168 -0.11 12.19 9.57
N GLU A 169 0.12 13.34 8.94
CA GLU A 169 -0.60 14.58 9.24
C GLU A 169 -2.08 14.43 8.95
N PHE A 170 -2.44 13.80 7.84
CA PHE A 170 -3.83 13.56 7.47
C PHE A 170 -4.53 12.59 8.43
N LEU A 171 -3.86 11.51 8.85
CA LEU A 171 -4.40 10.59 9.85
C LEU A 171 -4.63 11.29 11.20
N ARG A 172 -3.75 12.20 11.61
CA ARG A 172 -3.96 13.01 12.82
C ARG A 172 -5.17 13.93 12.70
N TYR A 173 -5.33 14.59 11.55
CA TYR A 173 -6.51 15.40 11.25
C TYR A 173 -7.82 14.59 11.33
N LEU A 174 -7.81 13.35 10.86
CA LEU A 174 -8.95 12.44 10.88
C LEU A 174 -9.16 11.75 12.24
N ASP A 175 -8.38 12.08 13.23
CA ASP A 175 -8.39 11.44 14.56
C ASP A 175 -8.27 9.91 14.45
N ALA A 176 -7.39 9.41 13.58
CA ALA A 176 -7.14 7.98 13.44
C ALA A 176 -6.56 7.38 14.74
N PRO A 177 -6.71 6.07 15.00
CA PRO A 177 -6.14 5.41 16.17
C PRO A 177 -4.62 5.60 16.28
N LYS A 178 -4.12 5.74 17.52
CA LYS A 178 -2.69 5.93 17.79
C LYS A 178 -1.83 4.79 17.26
N CYS A 179 -2.34 3.56 17.28
CA CYS A 179 -1.64 2.38 16.80
C CYS A 179 -1.13 2.53 15.35
N VAL A 180 -1.81 3.28 14.47
CA VAL A 180 -1.37 3.52 13.09
C VAL A 180 -0.59 4.83 12.93
N ILE A 181 -0.76 5.80 13.85
CA ILE A 181 -0.03 7.09 13.81
C ILE A 181 1.38 6.96 14.39
N GLU A 182 1.55 6.14 15.43
CA GLU A 182 2.81 5.98 16.18
C GLU A 182 3.66 4.79 15.68
N LYS A 183 3.13 3.98 14.76
CA LYS A 183 3.79 2.79 14.22
C LYS A 183 4.86 3.16 13.18
N ALA A 184 6.07 2.60 13.34
CA ALA A 184 7.13 2.76 12.35
C ALA A 184 6.76 2.10 11.01
N PRO A 185 7.07 2.74 9.86
CA PRO A 185 6.83 2.18 8.53
C PRO A 185 7.58 0.86 8.31
N SER A 186 6.88 -0.16 7.81
CA SER A 186 7.48 -1.45 7.44
C SER A 186 6.55 -2.21 6.49
N ALA A 187 7.12 -2.80 5.43
CA ALA A 187 6.41 -3.70 4.53
C ALA A 187 6.07 -5.06 5.18
N ALA A 188 6.67 -5.38 6.34
CA ALA A 188 6.43 -6.60 7.14
C ALA A 188 6.51 -7.91 6.32
N LEU A 189 7.43 -7.99 5.36
CA LEU A 189 7.65 -9.18 4.52
C LEU A 189 8.54 -10.22 5.22
N PHE A 190 9.36 -9.77 6.17
CA PHE A 190 10.19 -10.60 7.05
C PHE A 190 10.38 -9.94 8.42
N GLU A 191 10.85 -10.72 9.40
CA GLU A 191 11.01 -10.25 10.80
C GLU A 191 12.14 -9.22 10.88
N GLY A 192 11.89 -8.10 11.60
CA GLY A 192 12.87 -7.01 11.78
C GLY A 192 13.02 -6.05 10.60
N GLN A 193 12.25 -6.23 9.53
CA GLN A 193 12.26 -5.30 8.39
C GLN A 193 11.79 -3.91 8.79
N THR A 194 12.55 -2.89 8.36
CA THR A 194 12.09 -1.49 8.29
C THR A 194 12.46 -0.93 6.93
N ASP A 195 11.55 -0.16 6.35
CA ASP A 195 11.72 0.42 5.01
C ASP A 195 12.96 1.31 4.94
N GLU A 196 13.18 2.14 5.97
CA GLU A 196 14.31 3.06 6.05
C GLU A 196 15.68 2.36 6.09
N ASN A 197 15.76 1.20 6.79
CA ASN A 197 16.99 0.40 6.81
C ASN A 197 17.31 -0.19 5.43
N GLU A 198 16.29 -0.64 4.70
CA GLU A 198 16.50 -1.18 3.34
C GLU A 198 16.85 -0.10 2.33
N MET A 199 16.20 1.04 2.39
CA MET A 199 16.46 2.18 1.51
C MET A 199 17.79 2.88 1.86
N GLY A 200 18.20 2.84 3.13
CA GLY A 200 19.33 3.57 3.66
C GLY A 200 19.12 5.09 3.70
N VAL A 201 17.86 5.52 3.66
CA VAL A 201 17.40 6.91 3.82
C VAL A 201 16.13 6.91 4.66
N THR A 202 15.92 7.96 5.46
CA THR A 202 14.67 8.13 6.21
C THR A 202 13.58 8.70 5.33
N TYR A 203 12.31 8.45 5.70
CA TYR A 203 11.19 9.08 5.00
C TYR A 203 11.21 10.61 5.12
N ALA A 204 11.69 11.16 6.24
CA ALA A 204 11.85 12.60 6.41
C ALA A 204 12.85 13.20 5.39
N GLU A 205 13.99 12.52 5.14
CA GLU A 205 14.96 12.92 4.11
C GLU A 205 14.37 12.79 2.70
N LEU A 206 13.66 11.69 2.42
CA LEU A 206 13.02 11.45 1.13
C LEU A 206 11.93 12.47 0.84
N ASP A 207 11.05 12.73 1.80
CA ASP A 207 9.96 13.70 1.67
C ASP A 207 10.50 15.12 1.46
N SER A 208 11.55 15.50 2.22
CA SER A 208 12.26 16.77 2.02
C SER A 208 12.81 16.88 0.60
N TYR A 209 13.46 15.82 0.10
CA TYR A 209 14.01 15.80 -1.25
C TYR A 209 12.93 15.92 -2.33
N ILE A 210 11.82 15.19 -2.20
CA ILE A 210 10.67 15.27 -3.12
C ILE A 210 10.09 16.69 -3.15
N ALA A 211 10.06 17.37 -2.00
CA ALA A 211 9.60 18.75 -1.88
C ALA A 211 10.62 19.80 -2.40
N GLY A 212 11.80 19.39 -2.90
CA GLY A 212 12.85 20.28 -3.39
C GLY A 212 13.77 20.83 -2.28
N GLY A 213 13.73 20.24 -1.08
CA GLY A 213 14.63 20.57 0.02
C GLY A 213 16.05 20.00 -0.17
N GLU A 214 17.00 20.56 0.57
CA GLU A 214 18.38 20.09 0.57
C GLU A 214 18.57 18.89 1.49
N ILE A 215 19.32 17.90 1.00
CA ILE A 215 19.77 16.71 1.75
C ILE A 215 21.24 16.46 1.51
N SER A 216 21.89 15.60 2.28
CA SER A 216 23.29 15.26 2.07
C SER A 216 23.53 14.59 0.71
N PRO A 217 24.71 14.83 0.07
CA PRO A 217 25.01 14.31 -1.27
C PRO A 217 24.91 12.78 -1.39
N ASP A 218 25.33 12.05 -0.36
CA ASP A 218 25.25 10.59 -0.31
C ASP A 218 23.80 10.08 -0.27
N LYS A 219 22.92 10.76 0.45
CA LYS A 219 21.48 10.44 0.49
C LYS A 219 20.81 10.77 -0.84
N LYS A 220 21.17 11.91 -1.45
CA LYS A 220 20.69 12.28 -2.78
C LYS A 220 21.05 11.22 -3.81
N GLU A 221 22.32 10.78 -3.85
CA GLU A 221 22.77 9.74 -4.79
C GLU A 221 21.97 8.43 -4.61
N LYS A 222 21.71 8.01 -3.36
CA LYS A 222 20.90 6.83 -3.08
C LYS A 222 19.47 6.97 -3.60
N ILE A 223 18.80 8.09 -3.33
CA ILE A 223 17.43 8.35 -3.78
C ILE A 223 17.39 8.36 -5.32
N ASP A 224 18.28 9.10 -5.96
CA ASP A 224 18.37 9.18 -7.42
C ASP A 224 18.60 7.80 -8.06
N ARG A 225 19.44 6.97 -7.44
CA ARG A 225 19.68 5.59 -7.88
C ARG A 225 18.42 4.76 -7.76
N LEU A 226 17.75 4.77 -6.60
CA LEU A 226 16.50 4.01 -6.37
C LEU A 226 15.43 4.45 -7.36
N HIS A 227 15.27 5.75 -7.56
CA HIS A 227 14.34 6.31 -8.53
C HIS A 227 14.61 5.77 -9.93
N ARG A 228 15.87 5.85 -10.40
CA ARG A 228 16.26 5.42 -11.74
C ARG A 228 16.06 3.93 -11.98
N ILE A 229 16.55 3.06 -11.06
CA ILE A 229 16.46 1.61 -11.26
C ILE A 229 15.03 1.07 -11.17
N SER A 230 14.14 1.81 -10.52
CA SER A 230 12.73 1.45 -10.35
C SER A 230 11.79 2.10 -11.38
N GLU A 231 12.31 2.86 -12.34
CA GLU A 231 11.50 3.55 -13.36
C GLU A 231 10.51 2.61 -14.06
N HIS A 232 10.94 1.40 -14.39
CA HIS A 232 10.09 0.38 -15.02
C HIS A 232 8.82 0.00 -14.23
N LYS A 233 8.75 0.39 -12.94
CA LYS A 233 7.57 0.18 -12.09
C LYS A 233 6.54 1.30 -12.24
N ARG A 234 6.95 2.49 -12.69
CA ARG A 234 6.13 3.72 -12.76
C ARG A 234 5.66 4.06 -14.18
N VAL A 235 6.41 3.60 -15.18
CA VAL A 235 6.06 3.86 -16.58
C VAL A 235 5.15 2.76 -17.14
N PRO A 236 4.34 3.05 -18.17
CA PRO A 236 3.60 2.01 -18.88
C PRO A 236 4.53 0.89 -19.38
N ILE A 237 3.98 -0.30 -19.53
CA ILE A 237 4.76 -1.42 -20.10
C ILE A 237 5.25 -1.05 -21.51
N ALA A 238 6.50 -1.42 -21.82
CA ALA A 238 7.03 -1.26 -23.16
C ALA A 238 6.15 -2.04 -24.16
N ARG A 239 5.74 -1.39 -25.24
CA ARG A 239 4.96 -1.99 -26.31
C ARG A 239 5.71 -1.75 -27.62
N TYR A 240 5.71 -2.77 -28.48
CA TYR A 240 6.13 -2.55 -29.85
C TYR A 240 5.12 -1.59 -30.52
N ALA A 241 5.64 -0.53 -31.09
CA ALA A 241 4.90 0.38 -31.95
C ALA A 241 5.69 0.47 -33.28
N GLU A 242 5.00 0.30 -34.41
CA GLU A 242 5.55 0.55 -35.75
C GLU A 242 5.69 2.04 -36.01
#